data_686f73a55491aea046913f5f36c86781
#
_entry.id   686f73a55491aea046913f5f36c86781
#
_cell.length_a   1.000
_cell.length_b   1.000
_cell.length_c   1.000
_cell.angle_alpha   90.00
_cell.angle_beta   90.00
_cell.angle_gamma   90.00
#
_symmetry.space_group_name_H-M   'P 1'
#
loop_
_entity.id
_entity.type
_entity.pdbx_description
1 polymer ?
#
loop_
_entity_poly.entity_id
_entity_poly.type
_entity_poly.pdbx_seq_one_letter_code
_entity_poly.pdbx_strand_id
1 'polypeptide(L)'
;ETTGFMGAGTVAFEVGMGCLTDSGFQIHQLVMRDYPEEKFLLQSIADTLMGYDAICTFNGRTFDVPLLRDRFLMNRMDDSCLDKPHIDLLHIARRVFKLRLQRCNLGKLEEAVLGIPRFDDLPGAQVPQRFFDYLKTGNFDLLTDVLEHNAQDVASLCVLLTAMVEMYRAPENVRHDEDVFSMGVALERFQHVPEARKC
;
A
#
# COMPACT_ATOMS: atom_id res chain seq x y z
N GLU A 1 -0.65 -8.97 3.59
CA GLU A 1 -1.04 -10.14 2.81
C GLU A 1 -2.15 -10.93 3.49
N THR A 2 -2.99 -11.60 2.72
CA THR A 2 -4.25 -12.15 3.22
C THR A 2 -4.49 -13.60 2.78
N THR A 3 -5.33 -14.31 3.54
CA THR A 3 -5.73 -15.71 3.23
C THR A 3 -6.77 -15.81 2.11
N GLY A 4 -7.22 -14.69 1.54
CA GLY A 4 -8.22 -14.64 0.46
C GLY A 4 -8.52 -13.21 0.05
N PHE A 5 -9.42 -13.03 -0.94
CA PHE A 5 -9.66 -11.71 -1.51
C PHE A 5 -10.76 -10.92 -0.79
N MET A 6 -11.75 -11.55 -0.20
CA MET A 6 -12.85 -10.92 0.56
C MET A 6 -13.66 -11.96 1.34
N GLY A 7 -14.39 -11.50 2.36
CA GLY A 7 -15.33 -12.31 3.16
C GLY A 7 -14.89 -12.47 4.61
N ALA A 8 -15.84 -12.84 5.47
CA ALA A 8 -15.64 -12.92 6.92
C ALA A 8 -14.54 -13.92 7.37
N GLY A 9 -14.17 -14.86 6.51
CA GLY A 9 -13.08 -15.81 6.76
C GLY A 9 -11.70 -15.36 6.29
N THR A 10 -11.61 -14.20 5.63
CA THR A 10 -10.33 -13.66 5.19
C THR A 10 -9.59 -13.04 6.38
N VAL A 11 -8.34 -13.44 6.55
CA VAL A 11 -7.46 -12.99 7.63
C VAL A 11 -6.22 -12.35 7.02
N ALA A 12 -5.78 -11.23 7.59
CA ALA A 12 -4.46 -10.69 7.30
C ALA A 12 -3.43 -11.50 8.10
N PHE A 13 -2.61 -12.28 7.42
CA PHE A 13 -1.57 -13.07 8.08
C PHE A 13 -0.21 -12.36 8.07
N GLU A 14 -0.05 -11.39 7.20
CA GLU A 14 1.12 -10.52 7.14
C GLU A 14 0.69 -9.09 6.86
N VAL A 15 1.29 -8.15 7.60
CA VAL A 15 1.06 -6.71 7.43
C VAL A 15 2.41 -6.00 7.44
N GLY A 16 2.78 -5.44 6.28
CA GLY A 16 3.92 -4.56 6.13
C GLY A 16 3.56 -3.10 6.41
N MET A 17 4.36 -2.44 7.21
CA MET A 17 4.22 -1.02 7.54
C MET A 17 5.55 -0.31 7.33
N GLY A 18 5.53 0.74 6.49
CA GLY A 18 6.65 1.63 6.29
C GLY A 18 6.53 2.87 7.17
N CYS A 19 7.55 3.18 7.94
CA CYS A 19 7.57 4.26 8.89
C CYS A 19 8.76 5.17 8.66
N LEU A 20 8.53 6.51 8.66
CA LEU A 20 9.60 7.49 8.68
C LEU A 20 10.03 7.69 10.14
N THR A 21 11.32 7.54 10.39
CA THR A 21 11.96 7.73 11.69
C THR A 21 13.14 8.70 11.56
N ASP A 22 13.72 9.12 12.65
CA ASP A 22 14.93 9.98 12.65
C ASP A 22 16.13 9.30 11.95
N SER A 23 16.15 7.97 11.92
CA SER A 23 17.18 7.16 11.25
C SER A 23 16.88 6.84 9.78
N GLY A 24 15.74 7.28 9.26
CA GLY A 24 15.30 7.06 7.89
C GLY A 24 14.01 6.24 7.76
N PHE A 25 13.76 5.72 6.57
CA PHE A 25 12.60 4.88 6.30
C PHE A 25 12.84 3.45 6.77
N GLN A 26 11.96 2.94 7.60
CA GLN A 26 12.01 1.58 8.14
C GLN A 26 10.77 0.80 7.72
N ILE A 27 10.94 -0.48 7.41
CA ILE A 27 9.85 -1.39 7.10
C ILE A 27 9.73 -2.39 8.24
N HIS A 28 8.54 -2.46 8.83
CA HIS A 28 8.17 -3.44 9.84
C HIS A 28 7.18 -4.41 9.23
N GLN A 29 7.50 -5.69 9.25
CA GLN A 29 6.61 -6.75 8.81
C GLN A 29 6.12 -7.56 10.00
N LEU A 30 4.82 -7.59 10.21
CA LEU A 30 4.15 -8.35 11.24
C LEU A 30 3.57 -9.61 10.61
N VAL A 31 4.05 -10.77 11.04
CA VAL A 31 3.62 -12.07 10.50
C VAL A 31 2.90 -12.85 11.59
N MET A 32 1.70 -13.30 11.30
CA MET A 32 0.93 -14.20 12.14
C MET A 32 1.38 -15.65 11.85
N ARG A 33 1.95 -16.33 12.82
CA ARG A 33 2.43 -17.71 12.66
C ARG A 33 1.30 -18.74 12.72
N ASP A 34 0.21 -18.41 13.42
CA ASP A 34 -1.01 -19.22 13.49
C ASP A 34 -2.19 -18.34 13.93
N TYR A 35 -3.39 -18.75 13.62
CA TYR A 35 -4.64 -18.00 13.86
C TYR A 35 -4.82 -17.46 15.29
N PRO A 36 -4.42 -18.17 16.38
CA PRO A 36 -4.50 -17.63 17.75
C PRO A 36 -3.69 -16.35 17.97
N GLU A 37 -2.71 -16.06 17.12
CA GLU A 37 -1.87 -14.86 17.21
C GLU A 37 -2.51 -13.61 16.61
N GLU A 38 -3.67 -13.71 15.96
CA GLU A 38 -4.31 -12.58 15.27
C GLU A 38 -4.51 -11.36 16.18
N LYS A 39 -4.91 -11.59 17.43
CA LYS A 39 -5.07 -10.50 18.40
C LYS A 39 -3.78 -9.72 18.66
N PHE A 40 -2.64 -10.43 18.74
CA PHE A 40 -1.34 -9.80 18.95
C PHE A 40 -0.91 -9.02 17.72
N LEU A 41 -1.16 -9.56 16.52
CA LEU A 41 -0.90 -8.85 15.26
C LEU A 41 -1.72 -7.55 15.19
N LEU A 42 -3.02 -7.61 15.45
CA LEU A 42 -3.91 -6.44 15.45
C LEU A 42 -3.50 -5.41 16.51
N GLN A 43 -3.10 -5.85 17.72
CA GLN A 43 -2.60 -4.94 18.75
C GLN A 43 -1.33 -4.23 18.31
N SER A 44 -0.38 -4.97 17.71
CA SER A 44 0.85 -4.38 17.20
C SER A 44 0.61 -3.36 16.09
N ILE A 45 -0.39 -3.61 15.22
CA ILE A 45 -0.82 -2.63 14.22
C ILE A 45 -1.36 -1.37 14.91
N ALA A 46 -2.25 -1.53 15.89
CA ALA A 46 -2.84 -0.41 16.61
C ALA A 46 -1.77 0.44 17.31
N ASP A 47 -0.86 -0.21 18.03
CA ASP A 47 0.23 0.45 18.75
C ASP A 47 1.14 1.24 17.80
N THR A 48 1.44 0.66 16.64
CA THR A 48 2.24 1.35 15.60
C THR A 48 1.49 2.56 15.06
N LEU A 49 0.24 2.38 14.67
CA LEU A 49 -0.56 3.45 14.07
C LEU A 49 -0.79 4.62 15.03
N MET A 50 -0.86 4.39 16.35
CA MET A 50 -1.01 5.46 17.34
C MET A 50 0.12 6.50 17.30
N GLY A 51 1.30 6.12 16.84
CA GLY A 51 2.46 7.01 16.70
C GLY A 51 2.43 7.91 15.44
N TYR A 52 1.43 7.80 14.56
CA TYR A 52 1.39 8.52 13.28
C TYR A 52 0.06 9.23 13.05
N ASP A 53 0.11 10.36 12.33
CA ASP A 53 -1.08 11.22 12.08
C ASP A 53 -1.87 10.86 10.84
N ALA A 54 -1.32 10.06 9.93
CA ALA A 54 -1.95 9.69 8.67
C ALA A 54 -1.54 8.28 8.22
N ILE A 55 -2.38 7.67 7.39
CA ILE A 55 -2.13 6.38 6.75
C ILE A 55 -1.96 6.61 5.24
N CYS A 56 -0.93 6.00 4.65
CA CYS A 56 -0.72 5.96 3.20
C CYS A 56 -0.80 4.52 2.73
N THR A 57 -1.59 4.26 1.69
CA THR A 57 -1.78 2.91 1.14
C THR A 57 -1.86 2.93 -0.38
N PHE A 58 -1.91 1.74 -0.97
CA PHE A 58 -2.26 1.54 -2.37
C PHE A 58 -3.51 0.66 -2.48
N ASN A 59 -4.66 1.25 -2.82
CA ASN A 59 -5.98 0.60 -2.81
C ASN A 59 -6.50 0.21 -1.40
N GLY A 60 -5.83 0.64 -0.35
CA GLY A 60 -6.15 0.23 1.01
C GLY A 60 -7.48 0.79 1.52
N ARG A 61 -7.96 1.90 0.95
CA ARG A 61 -9.28 2.45 1.30
C ARG A 61 -10.43 1.50 0.99
N THR A 62 -10.28 0.69 -0.06
CA THR A 62 -11.29 -0.27 -0.51
C THR A 62 -11.01 -1.70 -0.08
N PHE A 63 -9.78 -2.02 0.31
CA PHE A 63 -9.40 -3.39 0.64
C PHE A 63 -8.81 -3.51 2.07
N ASP A 64 -7.63 -2.97 2.32
CA ASP A 64 -6.87 -3.23 3.54
C ASP A 64 -7.57 -2.68 4.79
N VAL A 65 -8.02 -1.42 4.75
CA VAL A 65 -8.66 -0.79 5.92
C VAL A 65 -10.00 -1.42 6.26
N PRO A 66 -10.94 -1.67 5.32
CA PRO A 66 -12.15 -2.42 5.62
C PRO A 66 -11.88 -3.81 6.19
N LEU A 67 -10.92 -4.55 5.61
CA LEU A 67 -10.54 -5.86 6.13
C LEU A 67 -10.03 -5.77 7.58
N LEU A 68 -9.12 -4.85 7.87
CA LEU A 68 -8.61 -4.66 9.23
C LEU A 68 -9.75 -4.29 10.21
N ARG A 69 -10.68 -3.39 9.83
CA ARG A 69 -11.83 -3.06 10.65
C ARG A 69 -12.68 -4.30 10.99
N ASP A 70 -12.96 -5.12 9.99
CA ASP A 70 -13.70 -6.38 10.21
C ASP A 70 -12.94 -7.30 11.18
N ARG A 71 -11.60 -7.38 11.05
CA ARG A 71 -10.78 -8.21 11.94
C ARG A 71 -10.74 -7.66 13.37
N PHE A 72 -10.59 -6.34 13.56
CA PHE A 72 -10.70 -5.69 14.87
C PHE A 72 -12.06 -5.99 15.52
N LEU A 73 -13.15 -5.80 14.78
CA LEU A 73 -14.50 -6.08 15.25
C LEU A 73 -14.69 -7.55 15.66
N MET A 74 -14.25 -8.49 14.83
CA MET A 74 -14.37 -9.93 15.11
C MET A 74 -13.56 -10.35 16.34
N ASN A 75 -12.45 -9.68 16.60
CA ASN A 75 -11.63 -9.88 17.79
C ASN A 75 -12.11 -9.06 19.01
N ARG A 76 -13.20 -8.28 18.89
CA ARG A 76 -13.74 -7.39 19.92
C ARG A 76 -12.70 -6.37 20.40
N MET A 77 -11.95 -5.81 19.46
CA MET A 77 -10.93 -4.79 19.69
C MET A 77 -11.40 -3.44 19.13
N ASP A 78 -10.91 -2.35 19.71
CA ASP A 78 -11.15 -1.00 19.21
C ASP A 78 -10.37 -0.76 17.91
N ASP A 79 -11.02 -0.23 16.90
CA ASP A 79 -10.46 0.06 15.57
C ASP A 79 -10.21 1.55 15.32
N SER A 80 -10.33 2.39 16.35
CA SER A 80 -10.16 3.85 16.25
C SER A 80 -8.77 4.26 15.75
N CYS A 81 -7.77 3.41 15.89
CA CYS A 81 -6.44 3.61 15.32
C CYS A 81 -6.47 3.76 13.79
N LEU A 82 -7.51 3.27 13.12
CA LEU A 82 -7.72 3.39 11.67
C LEU A 82 -8.48 4.68 11.27
N ASP A 83 -8.97 5.47 12.24
CA ASP A 83 -9.69 6.73 11.99
C ASP A 83 -8.71 7.90 11.78
N LYS A 84 -7.91 7.80 10.75
CA LYS A 84 -6.87 8.78 10.42
C LYS A 84 -7.05 9.33 9.01
N PRO A 85 -6.52 10.53 8.74
CA PRO A 85 -6.34 11.00 7.37
C PRO A 85 -5.70 9.91 6.52
N HIS A 86 -6.31 9.62 5.36
CA HIS A 86 -5.91 8.46 4.55
C HIS A 86 -5.58 8.89 3.13
N ILE A 87 -4.33 8.73 2.75
CA ILE A 87 -3.80 8.95 1.40
C ILE A 87 -3.80 7.60 0.67
N ASP A 88 -4.71 7.42 -0.30
CA ASP A 88 -4.71 6.22 -1.15
C ASP A 88 -4.09 6.56 -2.51
N LEU A 89 -2.88 6.07 -2.73
CA LEU A 89 -2.07 6.37 -3.91
C LEU A 89 -2.67 5.85 -5.21
N LEU A 90 -3.46 4.76 -5.17
CA LEU A 90 -4.13 4.26 -6.38
C LEU A 90 -5.06 5.32 -6.99
N HIS A 91 -5.80 6.04 -6.16
CA HIS A 91 -6.71 7.07 -6.66
C HIS A 91 -5.97 8.26 -7.26
N ILE A 92 -4.84 8.65 -6.66
CA ILE A 92 -3.98 9.72 -7.18
C ILE A 92 -3.31 9.26 -8.47
N ALA A 93 -2.72 8.07 -8.47
CA ALA A 93 -2.07 7.47 -9.63
C ALA A 93 -3.01 7.37 -10.84
N ARG A 94 -4.26 6.95 -10.63
CA ARG A 94 -5.26 6.89 -11.69
C ARG A 94 -5.60 8.26 -12.28
N ARG A 95 -5.57 9.32 -11.46
CA ARG A 95 -5.81 10.69 -11.97
C ARG A 95 -4.66 11.19 -12.82
N VAL A 96 -3.43 10.87 -12.47
CA VAL A 96 -2.23 11.35 -13.17
C VAL A 96 -1.89 10.45 -14.36
N PHE A 97 -1.79 9.15 -14.16
CA PHE A 97 -1.14 8.24 -15.11
C PHE A 97 -2.10 7.44 -15.99
N LYS A 98 -3.42 7.44 -15.70
CA LYS A 98 -4.37 6.58 -16.44
C LYS A 98 -4.44 6.89 -17.94
N LEU A 99 -4.29 8.16 -18.33
CA LEU A 99 -4.30 8.56 -19.73
C LEU A 99 -3.17 7.88 -20.50
N ARG A 100 -1.96 7.88 -19.94
CA ARG A 100 -0.77 7.30 -20.56
C ARG A 100 -0.67 5.78 -20.36
N LEU A 101 -0.90 5.28 -19.13
CA LEU A 101 -0.60 3.88 -18.79
C LEU A 101 -1.81 2.94 -18.94
N GLN A 102 -3.03 3.46 -19.01
CA GLN A 102 -4.31 2.71 -19.04
C GLN A 102 -4.54 1.86 -17.78
N ARG A 103 -3.53 1.17 -17.27
CA ARG A 103 -3.55 0.39 -16.02
C ARG A 103 -2.61 1.03 -15.01
N CYS A 104 -3.07 1.12 -13.75
CA CYS A 104 -2.32 1.76 -12.66
C CYS A 104 -2.24 0.81 -11.44
N ASN A 105 -1.90 -0.46 -11.66
CA ASN A 105 -1.49 -1.34 -10.56
C ASN A 105 -0.06 -0.97 -10.11
N LEU A 106 0.33 -1.38 -8.90
CA LEU A 106 1.60 -0.95 -8.31
C LEU A 106 2.80 -1.37 -9.17
N GLY A 107 2.87 -2.62 -9.62
CA GLY A 107 3.97 -3.09 -10.46
C GLY A 107 4.10 -2.32 -11.78
N LYS A 108 2.96 -1.89 -12.39
CA LYS A 108 3.04 -1.04 -13.61
C LYS A 108 3.55 0.36 -13.32
N LEU A 109 3.24 0.91 -12.15
CA LEU A 109 3.76 2.22 -11.72
C LEU A 109 5.25 2.12 -11.36
N GLU A 110 5.66 1.06 -10.72
CA GLU A 110 7.09 0.80 -10.45
C GLU A 110 7.89 0.79 -11.75
N GLU A 111 7.47 0.02 -12.73
CA GLU A 111 8.13 -0.07 -14.03
C GLU A 111 8.13 1.29 -14.78
N ALA A 112 6.96 1.89 -14.93
CA ALA A 112 6.77 3.01 -15.85
C ALA A 112 7.04 4.40 -15.25
N VAL A 113 6.97 4.54 -13.92
CA VAL A 113 7.14 5.81 -13.21
C VAL A 113 8.42 5.82 -12.40
N LEU A 114 8.69 4.73 -11.68
CA LEU A 114 9.86 4.64 -10.80
C LEU A 114 11.09 4.04 -11.48
N GLY A 115 10.92 3.36 -12.63
CA GLY A 115 12.00 2.67 -13.32
C GLY A 115 12.51 1.43 -12.57
N ILE A 116 11.68 0.84 -11.71
CA ILE A 116 11.98 -0.34 -10.89
C ILE A 116 11.24 -1.54 -11.48
N PRO A 117 11.87 -2.35 -12.34
CA PRO A 117 11.24 -3.57 -12.86
C PRO A 117 11.17 -4.64 -11.76
N ARG A 118 10.08 -5.41 -11.75
CA ARG A 118 9.97 -6.63 -10.93
C ARG A 118 10.50 -7.83 -11.70
N PHE A 119 11.37 -8.59 -11.06
CA PHE A 119 11.85 -9.86 -11.57
C PHE A 119 11.31 -10.97 -10.67
N ASP A 120 10.79 -12.04 -11.26
CA ASP A 120 10.27 -13.22 -10.56
C ASP A 120 9.21 -12.90 -9.47
N ASP A 121 8.32 -11.94 -9.77
CA ASP A 121 7.30 -11.49 -8.83
C ASP A 121 6.31 -12.63 -8.49
N LEU A 122 6.02 -12.78 -7.19
CA LEU A 122 5.06 -13.76 -6.70
C LEU A 122 3.64 -13.39 -7.19
N PRO A 123 2.95 -14.24 -7.96
CA PRO A 123 1.58 -13.97 -8.32
C PRO A 123 0.70 -13.89 -7.06
N GLY A 124 0.00 -12.78 -6.82
CA GLY A 124 -0.84 -12.58 -5.63
C GLY A 124 -1.85 -13.69 -5.36
N ALA A 125 -2.28 -14.42 -6.41
CA ALA A 125 -3.15 -15.58 -6.26
C ALA A 125 -2.47 -16.78 -5.56
N GLN A 126 -1.13 -16.81 -5.49
CA GLN A 126 -0.37 -17.87 -4.82
C GLN A 126 -0.07 -17.56 -3.36
N VAL A 127 -0.19 -16.32 -2.95
CA VAL A 127 0.10 -15.85 -1.58
C VAL A 127 -0.68 -16.62 -0.51
N PRO A 128 -2.02 -16.83 -0.63
CA PRO A 128 -2.76 -17.62 0.36
C PRO A 128 -2.25 -19.05 0.46
N GLN A 129 -1.89 -19.67 -0.67
CA GLN A 129 -1.40 -21.04 -0.67
C GLN A 129 -0.06 -21.18 0.06
N ARG A 130 0.85 -20.20 -0.07
CA ARG A 130 2.11 -20.15 0.69
C ARG A 130 1.87 -20.21 2.20
N PHE A 131 0.93 -19.41 2.68
CA PHE A 131 0.57 -19.40 4.11
C PHE A 131 -0.05 -20.73 4.55
N PHE A 132 -0.97 -21.31 3.78
CA PHE A 132 -1.56 -22.60 4.11
C PHE A 132 -0.54 -23.76 4.12
N ASP A 133 0.42 -23.73 3.21
CA ASP A 133 1.50 -24.74 3.18
C ASP A 133 2.47 -24.55 4.34
N TYR A 134 2.75 -23.29 4.73
CA TYR A 134 3.48 -23.00 5.95
C TYR A 134 2.76 -23.55 7.20
N LEU A 135 1.45 -23.31 7.36
CA LEU A 135 0.67 -23.83 8.50
C LEU A 135 0.70 -25.35 8.60
N LYS A 136 0.73 -26.06 7.47
CA LYS A 136 0.79 -27.53 7.45
C LYS A 136 2.16 -28.10 7.79
N THR A 137 3.22 -27.42 7.39
CA THR A 137 4.59 -27.96 7.44
C THR A 137 5.42 -27.37 8.56
N GLY A 138 5.07 -26.18 9.05
CA GLY A 138 5.90 -25.38 9.97
C GLY A 138 7.15 -24.78 9.31
N ASN A 139 7.32 -24.93 7.98
CA ASN A 139 8.49 -24.42 7.28
C ASN A 139 8.31 -22.94 6.92
N PHE A 140 8.96 -22.05 7.67
CA PHE A 140 8.88 -20.60 7.49
C PHE A 140 9.48 -20.11 6.16
N ASP A 141 10.42 -20.86 5.56
CA ASP A 141 11.03 -20.50 4.29
C ASP A 141 10.00 -20.38 3.16
N LEU A 142 8.83 -21.01 3.30
CA LEU A 142 7.71 -20.90 2.36
C LEU A 142 7.08 -19.50 2.31
N LEU A 143 7.38 -18.64 3.29
CA LEU A 143 6.89 -17.26 3.34
C LEU A 143 7.93 -16.24 2.87
N THR A 144 9.16 -16.65 2.57
CA THR A 144 10.24 -15.72 2.21
C THR A 144 9.88 -14.85 1.00
N ASP A 145 9.38 -15.47 -0.06
CA ASP A 145 8.96 -14.77 -1.27
C ASP A 145 7.77 -13.81 -1.03
N VAL A 146 6.87 -14.16 -0.12
CA VAL A 146 5.74 -13.31 0.31
C VAL A 146 6.26 -12.07 1.06
N LEU A 147 7.20 -12.26 1.98
CA LEU A 147 7.79 -11.18 2.76
C LEU A 147 8.61 -10.22 1.89
N GLU A 148 9.40 -10.76 0.96
CA GLU A 148 10.18 -9.96 0.01
C GLU A 148 9.25 -9.13 -0.89
N HIS A 149 8.18 -9.74 -1.42
CA HIS A 149 7.16 -9.06 -2.22
C HIS A 149 6.51 -7.90 -1.45
N ASN A 150 6.04 -8.16 -0.23
CA ASN A 150 5.42 -7.13 0.61
C ASN A 150 6.40 -6.01 1.00
N ALA A 151 7.65 -6.34 1.34
CA ALA A 151 8.67 -5.33 1.65
C ALA A 151 8.92 -4.42 0.46
N GLN A 152 8.98 -4.96 -0.76
CA GLN A 152 9.11 -4.17 -1.99
C GLN A 152 7.88 -3.27 -2.19
N ASP A 153 6.67 -3.80 -2.01
CA ASP A 153 5.43 -3.01 -2.12
C ASP A 153 5.45 -1.81 -1.19
N VAL A 154 5.79 -2.04 0.09
CA VAL A 154 5.86 -0.98 1.10
C VAL A 154 6.94 0.07 0.76
N ALA A 155 8.12 -0.36 0.31
CA ALA A 155 9.18 0.55 -0.14
C ALA A 155 8.71 1.39 -1.33
N SER A 156 8.07 0.75 -2.31
CA SER A 156 7.55 1.41 -3.51
C SER A 156 6.49 2.45 -3.21
N LEU A 157 5.66 2.26 -2.18
CA LEU A 157 4.69 3.28 -1.75
C LEU A 157 5.38 4.59 -1.32
N CYS A 158 6.47 4.51 -0.55
CA CYS A 158 7.22 5.67 -0.12
C CYS A 158 7.83 6.41 -1.31
N VAL A 159 8.47 5.68 -2.23
CA VAL A 159 9.09 6.26 -3.42
C VAL A 159 8.04 6.86 -4.35
N LEU A 160 6.90 6.18 -4.55
CA LEU A 160 5.81 6.64 -5.39
C LEU A 160 5.17 7.92 -4.84
N LEU A 161 4.91 7.97 -3.52
CA LEU A 161 4.39 9.19 -2.89
C LEU A 161 5.35 10.35 -3.10
N THR A 162 6.64 10.15 -2.87
CA THR A 162 7.68 11.17 -3.06
C THR A 162 7.72 11.65 -4.51
N ALA A 163 7.75 10.72 -5.47
CA ALA A 163 7.74 11.05 -6.89
C ALA A 163 6.52 11.88 -7.29
N MET A 164 5.33 11.51 -6.81
CA MET A 164 4.11 12.28 -7.09
C MET A 164 4.15 13.68 -6.48
N VAL A 165 4.67 13.84 -5.26
CA VAL A 165 4.82 15.15 -4.62
C VAL A 165 5.77 16.02 -5.43
N GLU A 166 6.90 15.49 -5.88
CA GLU A 166 7.85 16.24 -6.71
C GLU A 166 7.28 16.62 -8.08
N MET A 167 6.50 15.75 -8.73
CA MET A 167 5.79 16.06 -9.97
C MET A 167 4.87 17.27 -9.79
N TYR A 168 4.09 17.33 -8.70
CA TYR A 168 3.20 18.46 -8.44
C TYR A 168 3.94 19.75 -8.02
N ARG A 169 5.14 19.63 -7.43
CA ARG A 169 5.97 20.79 -7.09
C ARG A 169 6.63 21.42 -8.29
N ALA A 170 7.05 20.62 -9.26
CA ALA A 170 7.79 21.03 -10.44
C ALA A 170 7.25 20.32 -11.70
N PRO A 171 6.01 20.68 -12.15
CA PRO A 171 5.39 20.06 -13.31
C PRO A 171 6.18 20.23 -14.60
N GLU A 172 7.00 21.28 -14.70
CA GLU A 172 7.92 21.52 -15.83
C GLU A 172 9.02 20.46 -15.97
N ASN A 173 9.28 19.65 -14.93
CA ASN A 173 10.25 18.56 -14.97
C ASN A 173 9.60 17.21 -15.29
N VAL A 174 8.28 17.16 -15.47
CA VAL A 174 7.56 15.93 -15.78
C VAL A 174 7.78 15.56 -17.24
N ARG A 175 8.23 14.33 -17.49
CA ARG A 175 8.69 13.88 -18.82
C ARG A 175 7.56 13.71 -19.85
N HIS A 176 6.35 13.38 -19.40
CA HIS A 176 5.25 12.98 -20.27
C HIS A 176 4.13 14.01 -20.24
N ASP A 177 3.80 14.59 -21.40
CA ASP A 177 2.79 15.62 -21.54
C ASP A 177 1.40 15.16 -21.09
N GLU A 178 1.07 13.86 -21.27
CA GLU A 178 -0.20 13.28 -20.82
C GLU A 178 -0.34 13.31 -19.30
N ASP A 179 0.78 13.09 -18.58
CA ASP A 179 0.80 13.14 -17.12
C ASP A 179 0.64 14.59 -16.64
N VAL A 180 1.36 15.55 -17.26
CA VAL A 180 1.24 16.99 -16.99
C VAL A 180 -0.19 17.48 -17.23
N PHE A 181 -0.77 17.15 -18.38
CA PHE A 181 -2.15 17.49 -18.70
C PHE A 181 -3.13 16.93 -17.65
N SER A 182 -2.96 15.66 -17.28
CA SER A 182 -3.81 15.01 -16.29
C SER A 182 -3.70 15.67 -14.91
N MET A 183 -2.49 16.09 -14.50
CA MET A 183 -2.26 16.86 -13.28
C MET A 183 -2.96 18.20 -13.29
N GLY A 184 -2.87 18.95 -14.41
CA GLY A 184 -3.55 20.22 -14.59
C GLY A 184 -5.07 20.09 -14.45
N VAL A 185 -5.67 19.10 -15.13
CA VAL A 185 -7.10 18.80 -15.01
C VAL A 185 -7.49 18.44 -13.57
N ALA A 186 -6.65 17.66 -12.85
CA ALA A 186 -6.92 17.31 -11.45
C ALA A 186 -6.87 18.54 -10.54
N LEU A 187 -5.86 19.40 -10.70
CA LEU A 187 -5.70 20.62 -9.90
C LEU A 187 -6.86 21.60 -10.15
N GLU A 188 -7.27 21.79 -11.40
CA GLU A 188 -8.41 22.65 -11.74
C GLU A 188 -9.71 22.15 -11.09
N ARG A 189 -9.95 20.82 -11.14
CA ARG A 189 -11.12 20.19 -10.51
C ARG A 189 -11.18 20.43 -8.99
N PHE A 190 -10.03 20.52 -8.34
CA PHE A 190 -9.93 20.80 -6.90
C PHE A 190 -9.73 22.29 -6.60
N GLN A 191 -9.98 23.17 -7.57
CA GLN A 191 -9.90 24.64 -7.45
C GLN A 191 -8.49 25.18 -7.16
N HIS A 192 -7.44 24.42 -7.44
CA HIS A 192 -6.05 24.84 -7.39
C HIS A 192 -5.63 25.47 -8.74
N VAL A 193 -6.37 26.49 -9.17
CA VAL A 193 -6.20 27.12 -10.49
C VAL A 193 -4.81 27.72 -10.74
N PRO A 194 -4.16 28.40 -9.76
CA PRO A 194 -2.80 28.91 -9.97
C PRO A 194 -1.78 27.83 -10.27
N GLU A 195 -1.89 26.68 -9.59
CA GLU A 195 -1.02 25.52 -9.79
C GLU A 195 -1.34 24.80 -11.09
N ALA A 196 -2.62 24.69 -11.45
CA ALA A 196 -3.05 24.07 -12.71
C ALA A 196 -2.48 24.80 -13.94
N ARG A 197 -2.30 26.12 -13.86
CA ARG A 197 -1.72 26.93 -14.96
C ARG A 197 -0.22 26.69 -15.20
N LYS A 198 0.46 26.01 -14.27
CA LYS A 198 1.86 25.60 -14.44
C LYS A 198 2.00 24.29 -15.20
N CYS A 199 0.94 23.48 -15.21
CA CYS A 199 0.81 22.29 -16.02
C CYS A 199 0.32 22.65 -17.45
#